data_3b00454621de9702ad9707bfbd718e80
#
_entry.id   3b00454621de9702ad9707bfbd718e80
#
_cell.length_a   1.000
_cell.length_b   1.000
_cell.length_c   1.000
_cell.angle_alpha   90.00
_cell.angle_beta   90.00
_cell.angle_gamma   90.00
#
_symmetry.space_group_name_H-M   'P 1'
#
loop_
_entity.id
_entity.type
_entity.pdbx_description
1 polymer ?
#
loop_
_entity_poly.entity_id
_entity_poly.type
_entity_poly.pdbx_seq_one_letter_code
_entity_poly.pdbx_strand_id
1 'polypeptide(L)'
;NEVELIRRYRETSLVPECDAAIEDIVNECITSDSADRIVTLDLRDVKLSDSIKNKMQDEFYSILAMMKFNQNSHEIFRKWYIDGRIYFHKVVDSNRTKAGIVDIRQVDPLKIKKVRNVETKKDKKEGVDIVTKTEEFYIFNDKGFDKTGTNEGTTVRIAPEAVTYTTSGLLDFNKNAVIGYLHKALKTAN
;
A
#
# COMPACT_ATOMS: atom_id res chain seq x y z
N ASN A 1 -10.64 -8.39 -12.40
CA ASN A 1 -10.28 -8.76 -11.03
C ASN A 1 -8.90 -8.19 -10.69
N GLU A 2 -8.78 -7.59 -9.52
CA GLU A 2 -7.58 -6.90 -9.03
C GLU A 2 -6.36 -7.83 -8.92
N VAL A 3 -6.57 -9.03 -8.40
CA VAL A 3 -5.55 -10.08 -8.27
C VAL A 3 -4.98 -10.46 -9.64
N GLU A 4 -5.83 -10.59 -10.64
CA GLU A 4 -5.43 -10.92 -12.00
C GLU A 4 -4.61 -9.80 -12.64
N LEU A 5 -5.01 -8.54 -12.42
CA LEU A 5 -4.26 -7.40 -12.93
C LEU A 5 -2.85 -7.33 -12.35
N ILE A 6 -2.71 -7.52 -11.03
CA ILE A 6 -1.40 -7.52 -10.38
C ILE A 6 -0.50 -8.64 -10.93
N ARG A 7 -1.04 -9.84 -11.11
CA ARG A 7 -0.28 -10.96 -11.70
C ARG A 7 0.21 -10.63 -13.11
N ARG A 8 -0.66 -10.10 -13.94
CA ARG A 8 -0.30 -9.67 -15.31
C ARG A 8 0.73 -8.55 -15.33
N TYR A 9 0.67 -7.60 -14.41
CA TYR A 9 1.71 -6.55 -14.28
C TYR A 9 3.06 -7.16 -13.92
N ARG A 10 3.09 -8.10 -12.98
CA ARG A 10 4.32 -8.80 -12.60
C ARG A 10 4.88 -9.63 -13.75
N GLU A 11 4.04 -10.34 -14.51
CA GLU A 11 4.46 -11.06 -15.72
C GLU A 11 5.02 -10.09 -16.78
N THR A 12 4.34 -8.98 -17.04
CA THR A 12 4.80 -7.96 -18.00
C THR A 12 6.12 -7.33 -17.56
N SER A 13 6.34 -7.13 -16.27
CA SER A 13 7.58 -6.57 -15.74
C SER A 13 8.81 -7.46 -15.94
N LEU A 14 8.62 -8.73 -16.31
CA LEU A 14 9.70 -9.68 -16.63
C LEU A 14 10.12 -9.62 -18.11
N VAL A 15 9.36 -8.92 -18.97
CA VAL A 15 9.75 -8.68 -20.36
C VAL A 15 10.96 -7.76 -20.37
N PRO A 16 12.07 -8.11 -21.05
CA PRO A 16 13.35 -7.39 -20.95
C PRO A 16 13.26 -5.89 -21.21
N GLU A 17 12.47 -5.46 -22.17
CA GLU A 17 12.26 -4.05 -22.50
C GLU A 17 11.50 -3.31 -21.40
N CYS A 18 10.50 -3.96 -20.81
CA CYS A 18 9.76 -3.41 -19.67
C CYS A 18 10.62 -3.36 -18.41
N ASP A 19 11.39 -4.42 -18.16
CA ASP A 19 12.30 -4.50 -17.02
C ASP A 19 13.34 -3.39 -17.06
N ALA A 20 14.02 -3.21 -18.20
CA ALA A 20 15.00 -2.14 -18.40
C ALA A 20 14.37 -0.75 -18.18
N ALA A 21 13.20 -0.47 -18.75
CA ALA A 21 12.52 0.79 -18.55
C ALA A 21 12.10 1.05 -17.09
N ILE A 22 11.69 0.00 -16.37
CA ILE A 22 11.36 0.10 -14.94
C ILE A 22 12.63 0.40 -14.14
N GLU A 23 13.75 -0.27 -14.41
CA GLU A 23 15.03 -0.02 -13.73
C GLU A 23 15.50 1.42 -13.95
N ASP A 24 15.41 1.96 -15.16
CA ASP A 24 15.75 3.35 -15.44
C ASP A 24 14.90 4.30 -14.60
N ILE A 25 13.58 4.09 -14.55
CA ILE A 25 12.65 4.91 -13.74
C ILE A 25 12.97 4.81 -12.24
N VAL A 26 13.24 3.61 -11.73
CA VAL A 26 13.57 3.41 -10.32
C VAL A 26 14.88 4.13 -9.99
N ASN A 27 15.90 4.00 -10.82
CA ASN A 27 17.20 4.63 -10.61
C ASN A 27 17.14 6.17 -10.67
N GLU A 28 16.27 6.73 -11.52
CA GLU A 28 16.05 8.17 -11.58
C GLU A 28 15.26 8.72 -10.38
N CYS A 29 14.30 7.94 -9.88
CA CYS A 29 13.43 8.35 -8.78
C CYS A 29 14.08 8.17 -7.40
N ILE A 30 14.86 7.10 -7.22
CA ILE A 30 15.50 6.76 -5.95
C ILE A 30 16.97 7.19 -5.98
N THR A 31 17.18 8.44 -5.66
CA THR A 31 18.54 9.01 -5.55
C THR A 31 18.80 9.42 -4.10
N SER A 32 20.06 9.31 -3.66
CA SER A 32 20.47 9.81 -2.35
C SER A 32 21.01 11.23 -2.44
N ASP A 33 20.83 12.00 -1.36
CA ASP A 33 21.50 13.28 -1.18
C ASP A 33 22.97 13.12 -0.76
N SER A 34 23.66 14.23 -0.54
CA SER A 34 25.07 14.26 -0.08
C SER A 34 25.28 13.61 1.30
N ALA A 35 24.22 13.28 2.04
CA ALA A 35 24.26 12.62 3.34
C ALA A 35 23.73 11.17 3.27
N ASP A 36 23.70 10.54 2.07
CA ASP A 36 23.18 9.21 1.80
C ASP A 36 21.70 9.03 2.25
N ARG A 37 20.92 10.11 2.21
CA ARG A 37 19.50 10.08 2.54
C ARG A 37 18.66 10.08 1.28
N ILE A 38 17.76 9.12 1.17
CA ILE A 38 16.82 9.00 0.05
C ILE A 38 15.62 9.90 0.27
N VAL A 39 15.19 10.06 1.53
CA VAL A 39 14.05 10.91 1.91
C VAL A 39 14.43 11.78 3.10
N THR A 40 14.09 13.05 3.02
CA THR A 40 14.31 14.02 4.08
C THR A 40 13.00 14.69 4.49
N LEU A 41 12.86 15.02 5.77
CA LEU A 41 11.73 15.78 6.29
C LEU A 41 12.13 17.27 6.39
N ASP A 42 11.49 18.11 5.56
CA ASP A 42 11.67 19.56 5.60
C ASP A 42 10.59 20.21 6.48
N LEU A 43 11.01 20.82 7.58
CA LEU A 43 10.16 21.53 8.53
C LEU A 43 10.45 23.04 8.61
N ARG A 44 11.16 23.62 7.63
CA ARG A 44 11.58 25.01 7.67
C ARG A 44 10.39 25.97 7.76
N ASP A 45 9.36 25.73 6.96
CA ASP A 45 8.19 26.60 6.87
C ASP A 45 7.09 26.28 7.91
N VAL A 46 7.31 25.26 8.74
CA VAL A 46 6.35 24.87 9.78
C VAL A 46 6.52 25.75 11.01
N LYS A 47 5.46 26.44 11.42
CA LYS A 47 5.44 27.33 12.59
C LYS A 47 5.27 26.56 13.90
N LEU A 48 6.29 25.79 14.27
CA LEU A 48 6.36 25.03 15.52
C LEU A 48 7.67 25.32 16.23
N SER A 49 7.72 25.06 17.55
CA SER A 49 8.96 25.18 18.32
C SER A 49 10.00 24.15 17.86
N ASP A 50 11.28 24.48 17.99
CA ASP A 50 12.38 23.60 17.59
C ASP A 50 12.33 22.25 18.34
N SER A 51 11.91 22.24 19.59
CA SER A 51 11.71 21.00 20.37
C SER A 51 10.68 20.08 19.74
N ILE A 52 9.58 20.61 19.18
CA ILE A 52 8.57 19.81 18.49
C ILE A 52 9.09 19.34 17.14
N LYS A 53 9.76 20.22 16.38
CA LYS A 53 10.37 19.87 15.10
C LYS A 53 11.36 18.73 15.23
N ASN A 54 12.22 18.78 16.24
CA ASN A 54 13.19 17.71 16.49
C ASN A 54 12.52 16.37 16.81
N LYS A 55 11.48 16.37 17.64
CA LYS A 55 10.70 15.15 17.92
C LYS A 55 10.04 14.59 16.66
N MET A 56 9.49 15.44 15.79
CA MET A 56 8.92 15.01 14.53
C MET A 56 9.97 14.39 13.60
N GLN A 57 11.17 14.94 13.56
CA GLN A 57 12.28 14.36 12.80
C GLN A 57 12.72 13.01 13.36
N ASP A 58 12.85 12.89 14.67
CA ASP A 58 13.24 11.66 15.35
C ASP A 58 12.24 10.53 15.06
N GLU A 59 10.94 10.82 15.18
CA GLU A 59 9.88 9.87 14.85
C GLU A 59 9.86 9.49 13.36
N PHE A 60 10.04 10.45 12.47
CA PHE A 60 10.11 10.20 11.04
C PHE A 60 11.27 9.27 10.68
N TYR A 61 12.47 9.53 11.18
CA TYR A 61 13.63 8.68 10.93
C TYR A 61 13.50 7.32 11.61
N SER A 62 12.84 7.22 12.77
CA SER A 62 12.50 5.95 13.41
C SER A 62 11.60 5.08 12.52
N ILE A 63 10.59 5.67 11.88
CA ILE A 63 9.71 4.98 10.93
C ILE A 63 10.51 4.46 9.72
N LEU A 64 11.36 5.31 9.12
CA LEU A 64 12.21 4.91 7.99
C LEU A 64 13.18 3.78 8.38
N ALA A 65 13.72 3.80 9.60
CA ALA A 65 14.58 2.74 10.11
C ALA A 65 13.83 1.42 10.30
N MET A 66 12.59 1.43 10.86
CA MET A 66 11.75 0.23 10.96
C MET A 66 11.44 -0.37 9.58
N MET A 67 11.23 0.46 8.57
CA MET A 67 11.04 0.02 7.18
C MET A 67 12.34 -0.44 6.51
N LYS A 68 13.49 -0.17 7.10
CA LYS A 68 14.83 -0.28 6.45
C LYS A 68 14.85 0.45 5.10
N PHE A 69 14.24 1.65 5.07
CA PHE A 69 13.91 2.33 3.82
C PHE A 69 15.16 2.64 2.99
N ASN A 70 16.25 3.11 3.59
CA ASN A 70 17.49 3.40 2.88
C ASN A 70 18.10 2.18 2.16
N GLN A 71 17.84 0.96 2.69
CA GLN A 71 18.34 -0.28 2.10
C GLN A 71 17.39 -0.86 1.04
N ASN A 72 16.08 -0.69 1.25
CA ASN A 72 15.04 -1.37 0.48
C ASN A 72 14.25 -0.42 -0.44
N SER A 73 14.61 0.86 -0.51
CA SER A 73 13.86 1.89 -1.24
C SER A 73 13.65 1.56 -2.72
N HIS A 74 14.68 1.06 -3.41
CA HIS A 74 14.57 0.63 -4.81
C HIS A 74 13.53 -0.49 -4.95
N GLU A 75 13.59 -1.50 -4.10
CA GLU A 75 12.65 -2.62 -4.13
C GLU A 75 11.22 -2.19 -3.76
N ILE A 76 11.07 -1.34 -2.74
CA ILE A 76 9.79 -0.78 -2.31
C ILE A 76 9.15 0.01 -3.45
N PHE A 77 9.91 0.93 -4.07
CA PHE A 77 9.43 1.75 -5.18
C PHE A 77 9.11 0.89 -6.40
N ARG A 78 9.99 -0.04 -6.79
CA ARG A 78 9.78 -0.95 -7.90
C ARG A 78 8.50 -1.76 -7.73
N LYS A 79 8.26 -2.36 -6.56
CA LYS A 79 7.03 -3.11 -6.25
C LYS A 79 5.78 -2.23 -6.35
N TRP A 80 5.84 -1.02 -5.80
CA TRP A 80 4.74 -0.07 -5.90
C TRP A 80 4.46 0.33 -7.34
N TYR A 81 5.49 0.58 -8.13
CA TYR A 81 5.37 0.96 -9.53
C TYR A 81 4.75 -0.15 -10.38
N ILE A 82 5.18 -1.39 -10.19
CA ILE A 82 4.67 -2.56 -10.90
C ILE A 82 3.22 -2.85 -10.49
N ASP A 83 2.98 -3.05 -9.19
CA ASP A 83 1.67 -3.49 -8.67
C ASP A 83 0.62 -2.37 -8.66
N GLY A 84 1.04 -1.11 -8.79
CA GLY A 84 0.19 0.08 -8.70
C GLY A 84 -0.32 0.34 -7.28
N ARG A 85 0.17 -0.39 -6.28
CA ARG A 85 -0.22 -0.29 -4.87
C ARG A 85 0.78 -0.94 -3.96
N ILE A 86 0.81 -0.49 -2.71
CA ILE A 86 1.65 -1.05 -1.66
C ILE A 86 0.93 -1.00 -0.33
N TYR A 87 1.13 -2.01 0.49
CA TYR A 87 0.56 -2.12 1.83
C TYR A 87 1.67 -2.30 2.86
N PHE A 88 1.52 -1.60 3.99
CA PHE A 88 2.36 -1.78 5.16
C PHE A 88 1.48 -2.06 6.37
N HIS A 89 1.79 -3.13 7.09
CA HIS A 89 1.17 -3.47 8.36
C HIS A 89 2.01 -2.89 9.50
N LYS A 90 1.38 -2.05 10.32
CA LYS A 90 1.95 -1.47 11.53
C LYS A 90 1.75 -2.44 12.68
N VAL A 91 2.83 -2.95 13.24
CA VAL A 91 2.80 -3.87 14.37
C VAL A 91 2.89 -3.09 15.67
N VAL A 92 1.94 -3.33 16.58
CA VAL A 92 1.91 -2.76 17.93
C VAL A 92 1.98 -3.91 18.93
N ASP A 93 2.82 -3.77 19.96
CA ASP A 93 2.89 -4.75 21.04
C ASP A 93 1.65 -4.65 21.92
N SER A 94 0.83 -5.69 21.95
CA SER A 94 -0.39 -5.77 22.77
C SER A 94 -0.14 -5.63 24.27
N ASN A 95 1.05 -6.02 24.74
CA ASN A 95 1.45 -5.93 26.15
C ASN A 95 2.00 -4.54 26.52
N ARG A 96 2.43 -3.75 25.52
CA ARG A 96 3.04 -2.43 25.67
C ARG A 96 2.50 -1.43 24.67
N THR A 97 1.20 -1.26 24.65
CA THR A 97 0.50 -0.38 23.68
C THR A 97 1.02 1.07 23.68
N LYS A 98 1.54 1.55 24.82
CA LYS A 98 2.15 2.88 24.94
C LYS A 98 3.50 3.01 24.23
N ALA A 99 4.13 1.91 23.84
CA ALA A 99 5.36 1.94 23.03
C ALA A 99 5.13 2.36 21.59
N GLY A 100 3.86 2.41 21.14
CA GLY A 100 3.51 2.77 19.77
C GLY A 100 3.80 1.66 18.76
N ILE A 101 4.21 2.04 17.56
CA ILE A 101 4.58 1.10 16.48
C ILE A 101 5.96 0.53 16.80
N VAL A 102 6.06 -0.80 16.84
CA VAL A 102 7.32 -1.51 17.12
C VAL A 102 7.96 -2.13 15.88
N ASP A 103 7.18 -2.32 14.81
CA ASP A 103 7.66 -2.85 13.55
C ASP A 103 6.72 -2.45 12.40
N ILE A 104 7.25 -2.35 11.17
CA ILE A 104 6.48 -2.06 9.96
C ILE A 104 6.83 -3.11 8.91
N ARG A 105 5.82 -3.87 8.48
CA ARG A 105 5.97 -4.99 7.55
C ARG A 105 5.26 -4.70 6.24
N GLN A 106 6.00 -4.81 5.13
CA GLN A 106 5.37 -4.79 3.82
C GLN A 106 4.53 -6.06 3.62
N VAL A 107 3.32 -5.88 3.09
CA VAL A 107 2.39 -6.98 2.79
C VAL A 107 2.20 -7.09 1.29
N ASP A 108 2.28 -8.30 0.76
CA ASP A 108 2.02 -8.57 -0.66
C ASP A 108 0.55 -8.23 -1.01
N PRO A 109 0.30 -7.36 -2.01
CA PRO A 109 -1.05 -7.03 -2.47
C PRO A 109 -1.91 -8.22 -2.87
N LEU A 110 -1.30 -9.36 -3.24
CA LEU A 110 -2.02 -10.60 -3.52
C LEU A 110 -2.55 -11.30 -2.26
N LYS A 111 -2.04 -10.92 -1.08
CA LYS A 111 -2.37 -11.53 0.22
C LYS A 111 -3.29 -10.68 1.09
N ILE A 112 -3.62 -9.48 0.66
CA ILE A 112 -4.45 -8.55 1.44
C ILE A 112 -5.55 -7.96 0.58
N LYS A 113 -6.75 -7.82 1.16
CA LYS A 113 -7.90 -7.16 0.53
C LYS A 113 -8.57 -6.23 1.52
N LYS A 114 -9.01 -5.06 1.04
CA LYS A 114 -9.91 -4.18 1.79
C LYS A 114 -11.34 -4.65 1.59
N VAL A 115 -12.07 -4.83 2.66
CA VAL A 115 -13.49 -5.22 2.67
C VAL A 115 -14.29 -4.09 3.26
N ARG A 116 -15.36 -3.72 2.58
CA ARG A 116 -16.35 -2.77 3.06
C ARG A 116 -17.69 -3.49 3.20
N ASN A 117 -18.16 -3.63 4.42
CA ASN A 117 -19.46 -4.20 4.75
C ASN A 117 -20.47 -3.07 4.92
N VAL A 118 -21.53 -3.10 4.13
CA VAL A 118 -22.61 -2.10 4.18
C VAL A 118 -23.90 -2.81 4.60
N GLU A 119 -24.34 -2.53 5.81
CA GLU A 119 -25.65 -3.01 6.27
C GLU A 119 -26.73 -2.00 5.86
N THR A 120 -27.73 -2.49 5.13
CA THR A 120 -28.90 -1.70 4.71
C THR A 120 -30.16 -2.20 5.38
N LYS A 121 -31.05 -1.27 5.76
CA LYS A 121 -32.44 -1.59 6.16
C LYS A 121 -33.39 -0.99 5.14
N LYS A 122 -34.34 -1.80 4.69
CA LYS A 122 -35.45 -1.27 3.86
C LYS A 122 -36.37 -0.42 4.71
N ASP A 123 -36.56 0.82 4.30
CA ASP A 123 -37.67 1.63 4.86
C ASP A 123 -39.00 1.02 4.38
N LYS A 124 -39.84 0.65 5.35
CA LYS A 124 -41.13 0.03 5.07
C LYS A 124 -42.13 0.99 4.40
N LYS A 125 -41.90 2.30 4.45
CA LYS A 125 -42.80 3.31 3.89
C LYS A 125 -42.43 3.74 2.48
N GLU A 126 -41.13 3.86 2.19
CA GLU A 126 -40.67 4.41 0.90
C GLU A 126 -39.94 3.38 0.01
N GLY A 127 -39.72 2.16 0.49
CA GLY A 127 -39.06 1.08 -0.26
C GLY A 127 -37.57 1.34 -0.56
N VAL A 128 -36.99 2.39 0.04
CA VAL A 128 -35.58 2.79 -0.16
C VAL A 128 -34.70 2.06 0.83
N ASP A 129 -33.53 1.62 0.36
CA ASP A 129 -32.52 1.00 1.23
C ASP A 129 -31.73 2.09 1.98
N ILE A 130 -31.92 2.16 3.30
CA ILE A 130 -31.16 3.07 4.16
C ILE A 130 -29.92 2.35 4.69
N VAL A 131 -28.74 2.93 4.43
CA VAL A 131 -27.48 2.45 4.99
C VAL A 131 -27.47 2.70 6.50
N THR A 132 -27.45 1.64 7.30
CA THR A 132 -27.47 1.71 8.77
C THR A 132 -26.08 1.60 9.38
N LYS A 133 -25.17 0.86 8.76
CA LYS A 133 -23.80 0.69 9.23
C LYS A 133 -22.88 0.46 8.05
N THR A 134 -21.72 1.11 8.09
CA THR A 134 -20.61 0.82 7.18
C THR A 134 -19.42 0.42 8.03
N GLU A 135 -18.86 -0.74 7.77
CA GLU A 135 -17.67 -1.26 8.44
C GLU A 135 -16.60 -1.55 7.41
N GLU A 136 -15.40 -1.00 7.59
CA GLU A 136 -14.25 -1.26 6.75
C GLU A 136 -13.20 -2.02 7.54
N PHE A 137 -12.57 -3.00 6.92
CA PHE A 137 -11.46 -3.76 7.49
C PHE A 137 -10.63 -4.40 6.38
N TYR A 138 -9.43 -4.88 6.73
CA TYR A 138 -8.61 -5.67 5.83
C TYR A 138 -8.71 -7.15 6.17
N ILE A 139 -8.61 -7.99 5.15
CA ILE A 139 -8.48 -9.42 5.28
C ILE A 139 -7.12 -9.82 4.71
N PHE A 140 -6.34 -10.50 5.53
CA PHE A 140 -5.06 -11.11 5.12
C PHE A 140 -5.22 -12.62 5.00
N ASN A 141 -4.65 -13.19 3.94
CA ASN A 141 -4.57 -14.63 3.73
C ASN A 141 -3.12 -15.00 3.40
N ASP A 142 -2.54 -15.93 4.14
CA ASP A 142 -1.15 -16.36 4.01
C ASP A 142 -0.82 -17.00 2.65
N LYS A 143 -1.79 -17.70 2.04
CA LYS A 143 -1.67 -18.29 0.70
C LYS A 143 -2.05 -17.36 -0.45
N GLY A 144 -2.57 -16.17 -0.12
CA GLY A 144 -3.08 -15.20 -1.08
C GLY A 144 -4.53 -15.48 -1.51
N PHE A 145 -5.03 -14.64 -2.40
CA PHE A 145 -6.36 -14.76 -2.97
C PHE A 145 -6.25 -15.28 -4.40
N ASP A 146 -7.17 -16.16 -4.79
CA ASP A 146 -7.31 -16.66 -6.16
C ASP A 146 -8.15 -15.72 -7.04
N LYS A 147 -8.37 -16.11 -8.32
CA LYS A 147 -9.17 -15.34 -9.28
C LYS A 147 -10.64 -15.22 -8.86
N THR A 148 -11.15 -16.16 -8.11
CA THR A 148 -12.56 -16.22 -7.65
C THR A 148 -12.76 -15.51 -6.31
N GLY A 149 -11.66 -15.17 -5.62
CA GLY A 149 -11.69 -14.57 -4.28
C GLY A 149 -11.97 -15.57 -3.18
N THR A 150 -12.00 -16.88 -3.51
CA THR A 150 -12.09 -17.99 -2.55
C THR A 150 -10.74 -18.19 -1.88
N ASN A 151 -10.76 -18.59 -0.62
CA ASN A 151 -9.59 -18.66 0.23
C ASN A 151 -9.32 -20.10 0.62
N GLU A 152 -8.23 -20.67 0.11
CA GLU A 152 -7.59 -21.81 0.76
C GLU A 152 -6.52 -21.27 1.72
N GLY A 153 -6.75 -21.35 3.01
CA GLY A 153 -5.78 -20.91 4.00
C GLY A 153 -6.39 -20.13 5.18
N THR A 154 -5.54 -19.76 6.11
CA THR A 154 -5.97 -19.01 7.30
C THR A 154 -6.21 -17.54 6.95
N THR A 155 -7.43 -17.08 7.20
CA THR A 155 -7.82 -15.69 6.99
C THR A 155 -7.79 -14.93 8.30
N VAL A 156 -7.06 -13.81 8.33
CA VAL A 156 -6.96 -12.93 9.50
C VAL A 156 -7.57 -11.59 9.16
N ARG A 157 -8.45 -11.11 10.05
CA ARG A 157 -9.02 -9.76 9.96
C ARG A 157 -8.06 -8.77 10.61
N ILE A 158 -7.78 -7.66 9.93
CA ILE A 158 -6.89 -6.59 10.38
C ILE A 158 -7.68 -5.28 10.41
N ALA A 159 -7.53 -4.52 11.48
CA ALA A 159 -8.16 -3.22 11.63
C ALA A 159 -7.57 -2.21 10.60
N PRO A 160 -8.37 -1.28 10.06
CA PRO A 160 -7.92 -0.31 9.07
C PRO A 160 -6.74 0.52 9.56
N GLU A 161 -6.73 0.88 10.84
CA GLU A 161 -5.68 1.70 11.47
C GLU A 161 -4.32 0.99 11.51
N ALA A 162 -4.32 -0.34 11.48
CA ALA A 162 -3.11 -1.15 11.48
C ALA A 162 -2.47 -1.28 10.09
N VAL A 163 -3.11 -0.79 9.02
CA VAL A 163 -2.62 -0.89 7.65
C VAL A 163 -2.45 0.49 7.05
N THR A 164 -1.30 0.75 6.42
CA THR A 164 -1.09 1.88 5.53
C THR A 164 -1.18 1.38 4.09
N TYR A 165 -1.98 2.05 3.27
CA TYR A 165 -2.23 1.71 1.88
C TYR A 165 -1.94 2.91 0.99
N THR A 166 -1.06 2.72 0.01
CA THR A 166 -0.71 3.74 -0.98
C THR A 166 -0.92 3.17 -2.39
N THR A 167 -1.62 3.94 -3.23
CA THR A 167 -1.90 3.56 -4.62
C THR A 167 -1.08 4.38 -5.60
N SER A 168 -1.09 3.96 -6.88
CA SER A 168 -0.56 4.75 -8.00
C SER A 168 -1.32 6.05 -8.25
N GLY A 169 -2.54 6.19 -7.70
CA GLY A 169 -3.47 7.28 -8.01
C GLY A 169 -4.18 7.13 -9.36
N LEU A 170 -3.83 6.11 -10.16
CA LEU A 170 -4.45 5.86 -11.45
C LEU A 170 -5.69 4.98 -11.28
N LEU A 171 -6.77 5.36 -11.96
CA LEU A 171 -8.02 4.61 -11.97
C LEU A 171 -8.32 4.11 -13.38
N ASP A 172 -9.03 3.00 -13.48
CA ASP A 172 -9.58 2.53 -14.75
C ASP A 172 -10.62 3.51 -15.31
N PHE A 173 -11.04 3.30 -16.57
CA PHE A 173 -12.00 4.17 -17.24
C PHE A 173 -13.31 4.32 -16.44
N ASN A 174 -13.77 3.27 -15.79
CA ASN A 174 -14.99 3.26 -14.97
C ASN A 174 -14.77 3.78 -13.54
N LYS A 175 -13.53 4.14 -13.16
CA LYS A 175 -13.11 4.56 -11.82
C LYS A 175 -13.41 3.54 -10.71
N ASN A 176 -13.51 2.26 -11.07
CA ASN A 176 -13.87 1.18 -10.16
C ASN A 176 -12.65 0.45 -9.59
N ALA A 177 -11.52 0.50 -10.30
CA ALA A 177 -10.30 -0.20 -9.89
C ALA A 177 -9.07 0.70 -10.01
N VAL A 178 -8.14 0.54 -9.05
CA VAL A 178 -6.81 1.12 -9.15
C VAL A 178 -6.00 0.31 -10.17
N ILE A 179 -5.35 1.00 -11.09
CA ILE A 179 -4.48 0.40 -12.10
C ILE A 179 -3.01 0.77 -11.86
N GLY A 180 -2.10 -0.10 -12.29
CA GLY A 180 -0.66 0.15 -12.25
C GLY A 180 -0.16 0.92 -13.46
N TYR A 181 1.06 1.43 -13.40
CA TYR A 181 1.70 2.15 -14.50
C TYR A 181 1.91 1.26 -15.73
N LEU A 182 2.09 -0.05 -15.54
CA LEU A 182 2.22 -1.03 -16.61
C LEU A 182 0.90 -1.37 -17.33
N HIS A 183 -0.24 -0.77 -16.93
CA HIS A 183 -1.54 -1.12 -17.51
C HIS A 183 -1.58 -0.94 -19.03
N LYS A 184 -0.95 0.11 -19.53
CA LYS A 184 -0.87 0.38 -20.98
C LYS A 184 0.02 -0.63 -21.72
N ALA A 185 1.06 -1.12 -21.05
CA ALA A 185 1.98 -2.10 -21.64
C ALA A 185 1.38 -3.51 -21.74
N LEU A 186 0.32 -3.84 -21.01
CA LEU A 186 -0.32 -5.16 -21.06
C LEU A 186 -0.80 -5.60 -22.46
N LYS A 187 -1.10 -4.65 -23.35
CA LYS A 187 -1.57 -4.95 -24.71
C LYS A 187 -0.42 -5.09 -25.71
N THR A 188 0.73 -4.51 -25.43
CA THR A 188 1.88 -4.47 -26.34
C THR A 188 2.90 -5.57 -26.05
N ALA A 189 2.88 -6.14 -24.84
CA ALA A 189 3.79 -7.19 -24.40
C ALA A 189 3.25 -8.62 -24.64
N ASN A 190 2.09 -8.76 -25.34
CA ASN A 190 1.50 -10.06 -25.72
C ASN A 190 1.73 -10.33 -27.20
#